data_3157d7da44708b7a2f4059a8c5c0622d
#
_entry.id   3157d7da44708b7a2f4059a8c5c0622d
#
_cell.length_a   1.000
_cell.length_b   1.000
_cell.length_c   1.000
_cell.angle_alpha   90.00
_cell.angle_beta   90.00
_cell.angle_gamma   90.00
#
_symmetry.space_group_name_H-M   'P 1'
#
loop_
_entity.id
_entity.type
_entity.pdbx_description
1 polymer ?
#
loop_
_entity_poly.entity_id
_entity_poly.type
_entity_poly.pdbx_seq_one_letter_code
_entity_poly.pdbx_strand_id
1 'polypeptide(L)'
;PDEEGFNYPLVDTDKCIHCGLCERVCPLLHKPQPHEILAVIGCKNKNEAVRFVSSSGGFFSLAAEKILGRQGTVFGAAFDDNWHVRHIAVTSVNAMNKLRGSKYVQSDISTTYQDAEKLLQAGHTVLFSGTPCQIGGLKGYLRKDYERLYTIDVVCHGVPSPKVYQKRLDEVTELSSSPVIKVNFRDKTPGWK
;
A
#
# COMPACT_ATOMS: atom_id res chain seq x y z
N PRO A 1 -0.06 9.07 -17.17
CA PRO A 1 -1.41 8.62 -16.81
C PRO A 1 -2.35 8.68 -18.02
N ASP A 2 -3.40 7.87 -18.00
CA ASP A 2 -4.47 7.93 -18.98
C ASP A 2 -5.46 9.09 -18.72
N GLU A 3 -6.58 9.12 -19.47
CA GLU A 3 -7.60 10.14 -19.34
C GLU A 3 -8.28 10.16 -17.96
N GLU A 4 -8.31 9.04 -17.26
CA GLU A 4 -8.85 8.87 -15.90
C GLU A 4 -7.80 9.12 -14.81
N GLY A 5 -6.54 9.31 -15.17
CA GLY A 5 -5.43 9.55 -14.26
C GLY A 5 -4.75 8.28 -13.73
N PHE A 6 -5.05 7.09 -14.26
CA PHE A 6 -4.34 5.88 -13.91
C PHE A 6 -2.96 5.83 -14.56
N ASN A 7 -1.97 5.41 -13.80
CA ASN A 7 -0.62 5.20 -14.31
C ASN A 7 -0.48 3.82 -14.94
N TYR A 8 0.01 3.80 -16.18
CA TYR A 8 0.36 2.58 -16.90
C TYR A 8 1.84 2.55 -17.22
N PRO A 9 2.44 1.36 -17.31
CA PRO A 9 3.82 1.24 -17.75
C PRO A 9 3.96 1.70 -19.20
N LEU A 10 4.98 2.52 -19.46
CA LEU A 10 5.36 2.96 -20.78
C LEU A 10 6.79 2.48 -21.07
N VAL A 11 6.98 1.80 -22.21
CA VAL A 11 8.30 1.37 -22.63
C VAL A 11 8.95 2.47 -23.47
N ASP A 12 10.10 2.96 -22.99
CA ASP A 12 10.98 3.83 -23.79
C ASP A 12 11.71 2.94 -24.83
N THR A 13 11.22 2.98 -26.06
CA THR A 13 11.71 2.12 -27.13
C THR A 13 13.18 2.39 -27.50
N ASP A 14 13.65 3.64 -27.29
CA ASP A 14 15.03 4.02 -27.60
C ASP A 14 16.03 3.46 -26.59
N LYS A 15 15.56 3.16 -25.37
CA LYS A 15 16.35 2.56 -24.28
C LYS A 15 16.07 1.07 -24.08
N CYS A 16 15.05 0.54 -24.76
CA CYS A 16 14.64 -0.85 -24.59
C CYS A 16 15.65 -1.79 -25.24
N ILE A 17 16.21 -2.70 -24.43
CA ILE A 17 17.15 -3.74 -24.90
C ILE A 17 16.43 -5.04 -25.30
N HIS A 18 15.13 -5.03 -25.40
CA HIS A 18 14.27 -6.18 -25.79
C HIS A 18 14.48 -7.45 -24.93
N CYS A 19 14.83 -7.34 -23.66
CA CYS A 19 15.08 -8.48 -22.78
C CYS A 19 13.80 -9.21 -22.30
N GLY A 20 12.62 -8.65 -22.55
CA GLY A 20 11.31 -9.21 -22.15
C GLY A 20 11.08 -9.29 -20.63
N LEU A 21 11.93 -8.65 -19.80
CA LEU A 21 11.82 -8.74 -18.35
C LEU A 21 10.51 -8.12 -17.84
N CYS A 22 10.10 -6.97 -18.38
CA CYS A 22 8.86 -6.28 -18.01
C CYS A 22 7.62 -7.17 -18.21
N GLU A 23 7.59 -7.98 -19.26
CA GLU A 23 6.51 -8.93 -19.52
C GLU A 23 6.58 -10.11 -18.55
N ARG A 24 7.77 -10.70 -18.37
CA ARG A 24 7.95 -11.88 -17.48
C ARG A 24 7.59 -11.63 -16.02
N VAL A 25 7.79 -10.41 -15.52
CA VAL A 25 7.49 -10.06 -14.11
C VAL A 25 6.11 -9.44 -13.94
N CYS A 26 5.36 -9.23 -15.02
CA CYS A 26 4.04 -8.60 -14.96
C CYS A 26 3.01 -9.54 -14.32
N PRO A 27 2.42 -9.19 -13.16
CA PRO A 27 1.44 -10.04 -12.50
C PRO A 27 0.10 -10.15 -13.25
N LEU A 28 -0.14 -9.28 -14.23
CA LEU A 28 -1.32 -9.36 -15.09
C LEU A 28 -1.13 -10.40 -16.20
N LEU A 29 0.08 -10.50 -16.75
CA LEU A 29 0.42 -11.49 -17.78
C LEU A 29 0.75 -12.85 -17.16
N HIS A 30 1.44 -12.86 -16.05
CA HIS A 30 1.86 -14.06 -15.34
C HIS A 30 1.30 -14.03 -13.91
N LYS A 31 0.09 -14.56 -13.75
CA LYS A 31 -0.55 -14.63 -12.41
C LYS A 31 0.32 -15.47 -11.47
N PRO A 32 0.65 -14.95 -10.29
CA PRO A 32 1.33 -15.73 -9.26
C PRO A 32 0.55 -17.01 -8.96
N GLN A 33 1.25 -18.12 -8.79
CA GLN A 33 0.61 -19.36 -8.33
C GLN A 33 0.09 -19.16 -6.90
N PRO A 34 -1.12 -19.64 -6.58
CA PRO A 34 -1.64 -19.57 -5.24
C PRO A 34 -0.74 -20.39 -4.31
N HIS A 35 -0.42 -19.84 -3.15
CA HIS A 35 0.26 -20.58 -2.10
C HIS A 35 -0.74 -21.45 -1.33
N GLU A 36 -0.23 -22.51 -0.69
CA GLU A 36 -1.01 -23.30 0.24
C GLU A 36 -1.52 -22.44 1.40
N ILE A 37 -2.81 -22.61 1.74
CA ILE A 37 -3.39 -21.93 2.89
C ILE A 37 -3.00 -22.67 4.15
N LEU A 38 -2.11 -22.10 4.95
CA LEU A 38 -1.64 -22.72 6.19
C LEU A 38 -2.67 -22.64 7.32
N ALA A 39 -3.38 -21.53 7.43
CA ALA A 39 -4.41 -21.32 8.44
C ALA A 39 -5.39 -20.20 8.05
N VAL A 40 -6.64 -20.31 8.54
CA VAL A 40 -7.65 -19.24 8.48
C VAL A 40 -7.96 -18.81 9.91
N ILE A 41 -7.66 -17.55 10.24
CA ILE A 41 -7.73 -17.03 11.60
C ILE A 41 -8.56 -15.75 11.65
N GLY A 42 -9.63 -15.73 12.45
CA GLY A 42 -10.32 -14.51 12.84
C GLY A 42 -9.63 -13.85 14.03
N CYS A 43 -9.16 -12.60 13.86
CA CYS A 43 -8.47 -11.90 14.94
C CYS A 43 -8.86 -10.40 15.00
N LYS A 44 -8.71 -9.82 16.19
CA LYS A 44 -8.83 -8.38 16.43
C LYS A 44 -7.78 -7.91 17.42
N ASN A 45 -7.34 -6.68 17.29
CA ASN A 45 -6.45 -6.04 18.26
C ASN A 45 -7.20 -5.89 19.59
N LYS A 46 -6.57 -6.29 20.69
CA LYS A 46 -7.16 -6.16 22.03
C LYS A 46 -7.24 -4.71 22.49
N ASN A 47 -6.32 -3.86 22.01
CA ASN A 47 -6.35 -2.42 22.29
C ASN A 47 -7.46 -1.75 21.46
N GLU A 48 -8.50 -1.28 22.14
CA GLU A 48 -9.67 -0.66 21.52
C GLU A 48 -9.34 0.65 20.82
N ALA A 49 -8.45 1.46 21.36
CA ALA A 49 -8.03 2.71 20.73
C ALA A 49 -7.34 2.46 19.39
N VAL A 50 -6.44 1.45 19.32
CA VAL A 50 -5.79 1.04 18.06
C VAL A 50 -6.83 0.48 17.08
N ARG A 51 -7.77 -0.33 17.56
CA ARG A 51 -8.84 -0.89 16.74
C ARG A 51 -9.76 0.19 16.18
N PHE A 52 -10.08 1.21 16.97
CA PHE A 52 -10.94 2.32 16.55
C PHE A 52 -10.33 3.11 15.38
N VAL A 53 -9.02 3.41 15.42
CA VAL A 53 -8.31 4.14 14.35
C VAL A 53 -7.85 3.24 13.18
N SER A 54 -8.14 1.95 13.23
CA SER A 54 -7.85 1.00 12.15
C SER A 54 -9.08 0.79 11.28
N SER A 55 -8.91 0.45 9.99
CA SER A 55 -10.03 0.19 9.07
C SER A 55 -10.84 -1.05 9.43
N SER A 56 -10.19 -2.07 10.00
CA SER A 56 -10.78 -3.35 10.39
C SER A 56 -10.39 -3.71 11.82
N GLY A 57 -10.04 -4.96 12.10
CA GLY A 57 -9.66 -5.46 13.41
C GLY A 57 -8.33 -4.97 13.97
N GLY A 58 -7.54 -4.20 13.22
CA GLY A 58 -6.25 -3.64 13.67
C GLY A 58 -5.08 -4.62 13.59
N PHE A 59 -5.18 -5.68 12.78
CA PHE A 59 -4.10 -6.65 12.58
C PHE A 59 -2.85 -6.00 11.97
N PHE A 60 -3.02 -5.13 10.97
CA PHE A 60 -1.89 -4.39 10.38
C PHE A 60 -1.05 -3.68 11.44
N SER A 61 -1.70 -2.95 12.37
CA SER A 61 -1.00 -2.25 13.44
C SER A 61 -0.19 -3.21 14.31
N LEU A 62 -0.76 -4.36 14.67
CA LEU A 62 -0.07 -5.37 15.49
C LEU A 62 1.17 -5.93 14.78
N ALA A 63 1.03 -6.28 13.50
CA ALA A 63 2.14 -6.80 12.70
C ALA A 63 3.24 -5.74 12.52
N ALA A 64 2.84 -4.51 12.17
CA ALA A 64 3.77 -3.39 11.98
C ALA A 64 4.54 -3.04 13.26
N GLU A 65 3.86 -2.95 14.42
CA GLU A 65 4.51 -2.72 15.72
C GLU A 65 5.55 -3.78 16.04
N LYS A 66 5.27 -5.05 15.72
CA LYS A 66 6.21 -6.14 15.95
C LYS A 66 7.47 -6.03 15.08
N ILE A 67 7.32 -5.60 13.83
CA ILE A 67 8.44 -5.38 12.90
C ILE A 67 9.26 -4.17 13.35
N LEU A 68 8.60 -3.04 13.65
CA LEU A 68 9.25 -1.81 14.11
C LEU A 68 9.98 -1.99 15.44
N GLY A 69 9.42 -2.77 16.37
CA GLY A 69 10.05 -3.11 17.65
C GLY A 69 11.32 -3.96 17.50
N ARG A 70 11.55 -4.53 16.32
CA ARG A 70 12.78 -5.25 15.93
C ARG A 70 13.68 -4.42 14.99
N GLN A 71 13.51 -3.11 14.99
CA GLN A 71 14.24 -2.18 14.12
C GLN A 71 14.04 -2.47 12.61
N GLY A 72 12.93 -3.08 12.24
CA GLY A 72 12.55 -3.28 10.85
C GLY A 72 11.90 -2.06 10.23
N THR A 73 11.62 -2.14 8.94
CA THR A 73 10.95 -1.10 8.15
C THR A 73 9.60 -1.59 7.68
N VAL A 74 8.60 -0.72 7.74
CA VAL A 74 7.23 -1.00 7.29
C VAL A 74 6.90 -0.09 6.10
N PHE A 75 6.47 -0.69 5.01
CA PHE A 75 5.96 0.01 3.83
C PHE A 75 4.44 -0.08 3.77
N GLY A 76 3.79 0.99 3.36
CA GLY A 76 2.36 1.03 3.17
C GLY A 76 1.88 2.36 2.59
N ALA A 77 0.60 2.40 2.24
CA ALA A 77 -0.03 3.56 1.65
C ALA A 77 -0.28 4.67 2.68
N ALA A 78 0.10 5.89 2.35
CA ALA A 78 -0.13 7.11 3.12
C ALA A 78 -0.65 8.23 2.22
N PHE A 79 -1.28 9.23 2.80
CA PHE A 79 -1.54 10.50 2.11
C PHE A 79 -0.29 11.39 2.18
N ASP A 80 -0.03 12.11 1.10
CA ASP A 80 0.87 13.26 1.10
C ASP A 80 0.13 14.55 1.48
N ASP A 81 0.83 15.68 1.47
CA ASP A 81 0.28 16.98 1.86
C ASP A 81 -0.82 17.50 0.90
N ASN A 82 -0.92 16.93 -0.30
CA ASN A 82 -1.94 17.23 -1.30
C ASN A 82 -3.04 16.16 -1.37
N TRP A 83 -3.09 15.26 -0.40
CA TRP A 83 -4.04 14.14 -0.33
C TRP A 83 -3.87 13.09 -1.43
N HIS A 84 -2.78 13.09 -2.19
CA HIS A 84 -2.47 11.98 -3.07
C HIS A 84 -2.00 10.77 -2.23
N VAL A 85 -2.33 9.58 -2.71
CA VAL A 85 -1.94 8.35 -2.03
C VAL A 85 -0.64 7.81 -2.63
N ARG A 86 0.35 7.59 -1.76
CA ARG A 86 1.63 6.99 -2.15
C ARG A 86 2.11 5.98 -1.12
N HIS A 87 2.91 5.02 -1.54
CA HIS A 87 3.63 4.16 -0.61
C HIS A 87 4.81 4.90 -0.02
N ILE A 88 4.97 4.75 1.28
CA ILE A 88 6.11 5.28 2.03
C ILE A 88 6.70 4.22 2.95
N ALA A 89 7.96 4.39 3.31
CA ALA A 89 8.65 3.63 4.35
C ALA A 89 8.55 4.33 5.71
N VAL A 90 8.31 3.58 6.77
CA VAL A 90 8.35 4.08 8.15
C VAL A 90 9.18 3.15 9.03
N THR A 91 9.90 3.74 10.00
CA THR A 91 10.79 3.04 10.93
C THR A 91 10.41 3.25 12.40
N SER A 92 9.30 3.95 12.65
CA SER A 92 8.82 4.20 14.02
C SER A 92 7.32 3.98 14.15
N VAL A 93 6.87 3.60 15.33
CA VAL A 93 5.45 3.40 15.66
C VAL A 93 4.65 4.70 15.48
N ASN A 94 5.25 5.85 15.78
CA ASN A 94 4.58 7.13 15.58
C ASN A 94 4.35 7.42 14.09
N ALA A 95 5.35 7.21 13.24
CA ALA A 95 5.23 7.38 11.78
C ALA A 95 4.25 6.38 11.15
N MET A 96 4.09 5.17 11.73
CA MET A 96 3.15 4.16 11.27
C MET A 96 1.69 4.66 11.28
N ASN A 97 1.34 5.66 12.09
CA ASN A 97 -0.01 6.23 12.10
C ASN A 97 -0.44 6.74 10.72
N LYS A 98 0.50 7.21 9.89
CA LYS A 98 0.23 7.65 8.51
C LYS A 98 -0.24 6.51 7.60
N LEU A 99 0.13 5.27 7.92
CA LEU A 99 -0.22 4.08 7.14
C LEU A 99 -1.59 3.51 7.52
N ARG A 100 -2.13 3.87 8.71
CA ARG A 100 -3.44 3.38 9.17
C ARG A 100 -4.58 3.95 8.33
N GLY A 101 -5.67 3.21 8.29
CA GLY A 101 -6.86 3.59 7.55
C GLY A 101 -6.79 3.22 6.07
N SER A 102 -7.90 2.73 5.53
CA SER A 102 -8.04 2.43 4.11
C SER A 102 -8.02 3.70 3.27
N LYS A 103 -7.35 3.66 2.16
CA LYS A 103 -7.31 4.72 1.16
C LYS A 103 -7.79 4.10 -0.16
N TYR A 104 -9.03 4.40 -0.54
CA TYR A 104 -9.65 3.82 -1.73
C TYR A 104 -9.26 4.62 -2.99
N VAL A 105 -7.96 4.84 -3.16
CA VAL A 105 -7.35 5.53 -4.30
C VAL A 105 -6.10 4.75 -4.70
N GLN A 106 -5.76 4.73 -5.98
CA GLN A 106 -4.53 4.10 -6.45
C GLN A 106 -3.32 4.76 -5.76
N SER A 107 -2.50 3.94 -5.12
CA SER A 107 -1.28 4.42 -4.48
C SER A 107 -0.11 4.39 -5.46
N ASP A 108 0.65 5.47 -5.52
CA ASP A 108 1.91 5.51 -6.24
C ASP A 108 2.97 4.71 -5.47
N ILE A 109 3.52 3.69 -6.12
CA ILE A 109 4.58 2.83 -5.57
C ILE A 109 5.94 3.52 -5.63
N SER A 110 6.17 4.38 -6.64
CA SER A 110 7.44 5.08 -6.85
C SER A 110 8.65 4.12 -6.74
N THR A 111 9.64 4.45 -5.90
CA THR A 111 10.86 3.65 -5.70
C THR A 111 10.77 2.61 -4.59
N THR A 112 9.62 2.43 -3.94
CA THR A 112 9.52 1.63 -2.71
C THR A 112 9.89 0.16 -2.89
N TYR A 113 9.75 -0.42 -4.08
CA TYR A 113 10.24 -1.78 -4.34
C TYR A 113 11.77 -1.84 -4.30
N GLN A 114 12.44 -0.84 -4.90
CA GLN A 114 13.89 -0.72 -4.89
C GLN A 114 14.41 -0.49 -3.48
N ASP A 115 13.72 0.34 -2.70
CA ASP A 115 14.11 0.65 -1.33
C ASP A 115 13.90 -0.57 -0.40
N ALA A 116 12.82 -1.31 -0.59
CA ALA A 116 12.60 -2.58 0.10
C ALA A 116 13.70 -3.61 -0.24
N GLU A 117 14.06 -3.73 -1.52
CA GLU A 117 15.14 -4.63 -1.94
C GLU A 117 16.47 -4.28 -1.29
N LYS A 118 16.87 -3.00 -1.31
CA LYS A 118 18.12 -2.53 -0.65
C LYS A 118 18.15 -2.89 0.82
N LEU A 119 17.05 -2.67 1.54
CA LEU A 119 16.93 -3.02 2.96
C LEU A 119 17.06 -4.53 3.19
N LEU A 120 16.38 -5.35 2.37
CA LEU A 120 16.45 -6.80 2.44
C LEU A 120 17.85 -7.34 2.15
N GLN A 121 18.53 -6.76 1.15
CA GLN A 121 19.93 -7.10 0.83
C GLN A 121 20.90 -6.73 1.96
N ALA A 122 20.61 -5.64 2.68
CA ALA A 122 21.35 -5.25 3.89
C ALA A 122 20.99 -6.07 5.14
N GLY A 123 20.09 -7.06 5.02
CA GLY A 123 19.69 -7.94 6.12
C GLY A 123 18.65 -7.35 7.07
N HIS A 124 18.00 -6.24 6.69
CA HIS A 124 16.91 -5.66 7.48
C HIS A 124 15.60 -6.46 7.30
N THR A 125 14.78 -6.44 8.32
CA THR A 125 13.42 -6.99 8.24
C THR A 125 12.47 -5.95 7.63
N VAL A 126 11.69 -6.39 6.64
CA VAL A 126 10.74 -5.54 5.91
C VAL A 126 9.35 -6.13 6.01
N LEU A 127 8.37 -5.29 6.36
CA LEU A 127 6.95 -5.55 6.16
C LEU A 127 6.45 -4.66 5.03
N PHE A 128 5.92 -5.25 3.97
CA PHE A 128 5.30 -4.52 2.87
C PHE A 128 3.79 -4.81 2.84
N SER A 129 2.96 -3.77 2.99
CA SER A 129 1.51 -3.91 2.86
C SER A 129 1.01 -3.23 1.61
N GLY A 130 0.08 -3.86 0.91
CA GLY A 130 -0.47 -3.32 -0.33
C GLY A 130 -1.68 -4.13 -0.81
N THR A 131 -2.19 -3.78 -1.98
CA THR A 131 -3.18 -4.60 -2.67
C THR A 131 -2.52 -5.84 -3.29
N PRO A 132 -3.27 -6.90 -3.62
CA PRO A 132 -2.69 -8.12 -4.21
C PRO A 132 -1.84 -7.85 -5.46
N CYS A 133 -2.25 -6.91 -6.32
CA CYS A 133 -1.47 -6.54 -7.50
C CYS A 133 -0.15 -5.84 -7.14
N GLN A 134 -0.13 -5.02 -6.07
CA GLN A 134 1.10 -4.37 -5.59
C GLN A 134 2.05 -5.38 -4.94
N ILE A 135 1.53 -6.33 -4.17
CA ILE A 135 2.34 -7.41 -3.60
C ILE A 135 2.86 -8.35 -4.71
N GLY A 136 2.02 -8.67 -5.70
CA GLY A 136 2.45 -9.41 -6.89
C GLY A 136 3.55 -8.69 -7.66
N GLY A 137 3.42 -7.37 -7.83
CA GLY A 137 4.44 -6.51 -8.44
C GLY A 137 5.75 -6.50 -7.66
N LEU A 138 5.70 -6.38 -6.32
CA LEU A 138 6.88 -6.46 -5.46
C LEU A 138 7.61 -7.81 -5.63
N LYS A 139 6.88 -8.93 -5.55
CA LYS A 139 7.47 -10.27 -5.72
C LYS A 139 8.06 -10.46 -7.12
N GLY A 140 7.36 -9.99 -8.16
CA GLY A 140 7.86 -9.98 -9.53
C GLY A 140 9.12 -9.14 -9.70
N TYR A 141 9.20 -7.99 -9.04
CA TYR A 141 10.39 -7.13 -9.03
C TYR A 141 11.58 -7.82 -8.35
N LEU A 142 11.36 -8.38 -7.16
CA LEU A 142 12.41 -9.04 -6.35
C LEU A 142 12.94 -10.33 -6.99
N ARG A 143 12.11 -11.08 -7.73
CA ARG A 143 12.45 -12.33 -8.47
C ARG A 143 13.08 -13.44 -7.62
N LYS A 144 13.06 -13.30 -6.31
CA LYS A 144 13.51 -14.31 -5.35
C LYS A 144 12.81 -14.11 -4.01
N ASP A 145 12.79 -15.14 -3.21
CA ASP A 145 12.29 -15.06 -1.84
C ASP A 145 13.36 -14.48 -0.90
N TYR A 146 12.89 -13.68 0.05
CA TYR A 146 13.69 -13.15 1.13
C TYR A 146 13.09 -13.58 2.47
N GLU A 147 13.86 -14.27 3.30
CA GLU A 147 13.42 -14.76 4.60
C GLU A 147 12.89 -13.64 5.53
N ARG A 148 13.42 -12.44 5.38
CA ARG A 148 13.05 -11.27 6.20
C ARG A 148 12.01 -10.37 5.57
N LEU A 149 11.39 -10.80 4.47
CA LEU A 149 10.25 -10.10 3.86
C LEU A 149 8.94 -10.69 4.37
N TYR A 150 8.13 -9.83 4.97
CA TYR A 150 6.74 -10.11 5.32
C TYR A 150 5.83 -9.28 4.42
N THR A 151 4.76 -9.85 3.92
CA THR A 151 3.78 -9.15 3.09
C THR A 151 2.38 -9.23 3.70
N ILE A 152 1.61 -8.16 3.60
CA ILE A 152 0.20 -8.13 3.97
C ILE A 152 -0.59 -7.64 2.76
N ASP A 153 -1.40 -8.54 2.21
CA ASP A 153 -2.37 -8.18 1.18
C ASP A 153 -3.63 -7.66 1.84
N VAL A 154 -4.15 -6.53 1.34
CA VAL A 154 -5.48 -6.06 1.72
C VAL A 154 -6.48 -6.46 0.63
N VAL A 155 -7.64 -6.97 1.02
CA VAL A 155 -8.71 -7.29 0.07
C VAL A 155 -9.06 -6.04 -0.74
N CYS A 156 -9.00 -6.15 -2.07
CA CYS A 156 -9.21 -5.05 -2.98
C CYS A 156 -10.24 -5.44 -4.05
N HIS A 157 -11.23 -4.56 -4.24
CA HIS A 157 -12.28 -4.69 -5.27
C HIS A 157 -12.04 -3.76 -6.47
N GLY A 158 -10.90 -3.09 -6.52
CA GLY A 158 -10.58 -2.05 -7.47
C GLY A 158 -10.44 -0.67 -6.81
N VAL A 159 -10.11 0.32 -7.62
CA VAL A 159 -9.96 1.71 -7.20
C VAL A 159 -10.71 2.63 -8.16
N PRO A 160 -11.31 3.73 -7.68
CA PRO A 160 -11.93 4.73 -8.54
C PRO A 160 -10.88 5.49 -9.35
N SER A 161 -11.33 6.21 -10.36
CA SER A 161 -10.49 7.12 -11.14
C SER A 161 -9.78 8.13 -10.23
N PRO A 162 -8.46 8.28 -10.34
CA PRO A 162 -7.71 9.29 -9.59
C PRO A 162 -8.19 10.71 -9.87
N LYS A 163 -8.59 11.02 -11.09
CA LYS A 163 -9.15 12.34 -11.44
C LYS A 163 -10.52 12.61 -10.81
N VAL A 164 -11.37 11.58 -10.71
CA VAL A 164 -12.66 11.72 -10.01
C VAL A 164 -12.43 12.00 -8.53
N TYR A 165 -11.46 11.32 -7.92
CA TYR A 165 -11.08 11.58 -6.53
C TYR A 165 -10.57 13.01 -6.34
N GLN A 166 -9.66 13.47 -7.20
CA GLN A 166 -9.13 14.84 -7.15
C GLN A 166 -10.24 15.88 -7.34
N LYS A 167 -11.08 15.70 -8.36
CA LYS A 167 -12.22 16.57 -8.61
C LYS A 167 -13.15 16.67 -7.39
N ARG A 168 -13.35 15.58 -6.68
CA ARG A 168 -14.15 15.60 -5.44
C ARG A 168 -13.49 16.43 -4.33
N LEU A 169 -12.17 16.38 -4.18
CA LEU A 169 -11.45 17.21 -3.22
C LEU A 169 -11.57 18.70 -3.58
N ASP A 170 -11.45 19.03 -4.87
CA ASP A 170 -11.58 20.39 -5.38
C ASP A 170 -13.00 20.95 -5.12
N GLU A 171 -14.03 20.18 -5.45
CA GLU A 171 -15.44 20.53 -5.18
C GLU A 171 -15.70 20.78 -3.68
N VAL A 172 -15.17 19.93 -2.80
CA VAL A 172 -15.35 20.10 -1.34
C VAL A 172 -14.65 21.36 -0.86
N THR A 173 -13.45 21.64 -1.38
CA THR A 173 -12.68 22.85 -1.06
C THR A 173 -13.43 24.12 -1.51
N GLU A 174 -13.95 24.12 -2.74
CA GLU A 174 -14.73 25.23 -3.28
C GLU A 174 -16.02 25.48 -2.47
N LEU A 175 -16.79 24.43 -2.21
CA LEU A 175 -18.04 24.53 -1.45
C LEU A 175 -17.85 24.99 0.00
N SER A 176 -16.76 24.57 0.64
CA SER A 176 -16.48 24.93 2.04
C SER A 176 -15.70 26.23 2.18
N SER A 177 -15.16 26.78 1.07
CA SER A 177 -14.19 27.90 1.07
C SER A 177 -13.01 27.67 2.03
N SER A 178 -12.66 26.43 2.26
CA SER A 178 -11.62 26.01 3.22
C SER A 178 -10.87 24.79 2.72
N PRO A 179 -9.57 24.68 3.02
CA PRO A 179 -8.78 23.51 2.60
C PRO A 179 -9.27 22.23 3.30
N VAL A 180 -9.13 21.10 2.62
CA VAL A 180 -9.37 19.78 3.21
C VAL A 180 -8.30 19.51 4.26
N ILE A 181 -8.71 19.29 5.49
CA ILE A 181 -7.82 19.03 6.63
C ILE A 181 -7.71 17.54 6.99
N LYS A 182 -8.62 16.71 6.49
CA LYS A 182 -8.64 15.26 6.75
C LYS A 182 -9.48 14.53 5.71
N VAL A 183 -8.96 13.40 5.25
CA VAL A 183 -9.72 12.43 4.43
C VAL A 183 -9.83 11.13 5.22
N ASN A 184 -11.05 10.61 5.34
CA ASN A 184 -11.34 9.33 5.98
C ASN A 184 -12.38 8.56 5.18
N PHE A 185 -11.98 7.44 4.58
CA PHE A 185 -12.86 6.59 3.79
C PHE A 185 -13.72 5.63 4.64
N ARG A 186 -13.36 5.44 5.91
CA ARG A 186 -14.07 4.54 6.82
C ARG A 186 -14.20 5.17 8.21
N ASP A 187 -15.16 6.05 8.34
CA ASP A 187 -15.51 6.61 9.65
C ASP A 187 -16.28 5.58 10.47
N LYS A 188 -15.79 5.30 11.66
CA LYS A 188 -16.39 4.39 12.64
C LYS A 188 -17.19 5.10 13.73
N THR A 189 -17.23 6.43 13.71
CA THR A 189 -17.95 7.23 14.73
C THR A 189 -19.42 6.82 14.82
N PRO A 190 -20.13 6.59 13.71
CA PRO A 190 -21.53 6.10 13.75
C PRO A 190 -21.66 4.58 13.98
N GLY A 191 -20.56 3.88 14.28
CA GLY A 191 -20.51 2.43 14.44
C GLY A 191 -20.21 1.67 13.14
N TRP A 192 -20.21 0.33 13.25
CA TRP A 192 -20.11 -0.54 12.08
C TRP A 192 -21.47 -0.59 11.40
N LYS A 193 -21.57 0.00 10.22
CA LYS A 193 -22.74 -0.11 9.33
C LYS A 193 -22.36 -0.84 8.06
#